data_a994731c385be79ee57d0e0d74ce9074
#
_entry.id   a994731c385be79ee57d0e0d74ce9074
#
_cell.length_a   1.000
_cell.length_b   1.000
_cell.length_c   1.000
_cell.angle_alpha   90.00
_cell.angle_beta   90.00
_cell.angle_gamma   90.00
#
_symmetry.space_group_name_H-M   'P 1'
#
loop_
_entity.id
_entity.type
_entity.pdbx_description
1 polymer ?
#
loop_
_entity_poly.entity_id
_entity_poly.type
_entity_poly.pdbx_seq_one_letter_code
_entity_poly.pdbx_strand_id
1 'polypeptide(L)'
;LYETTNKYFSFTFNKVKHFADCRKIVYFQSSGRNVRIATTHGNLLCYDKLSKIIKELPPNLFVQLHKSYIVNISFIVEYSANEVVMSDGVHIPISYSRKEDVHNFLRLNY
;
A
#
# COMPACT_ATOMS: atom_id res chain seq x y z
N LEU A 1 -1.77 11.43 19.63
CA LEU A 1 -1.15 12.67 19.18
C LEU A 1 -0.43 12.47 17.87
N TYR A 2 0.86 12.27 17.95
CA TYR A 2 1.65 12.10 16.73
C TYR A 2 1.25 10.84 15.95
N GLU A 3 0.74 9.84 16.59
CA GLU A 3 0.31 8.65 15.86
C GLU A 3 -0.89 8.91 14.98
N THR A 4 -1.58 10.03 15.17
CA THR A 4 -2.68 10.38 14.29
C THR A 4 -2.21 11.02 13.00
N THR A 5 -0.94 11.44 12.89
CA THR A 5 -0.45 12.10 11.70
C THR A 5 -0.46 11.17 10.48
N ASN A 6 -0.37 9.85 10.70
CA ASN A 6 -0.38 8.86 9.60
C ASN A 6 -1.71 8.15 9.47
N LYS A 7 -2.76 8.66 10.09
CA LYS A 7 -4.06 8.01 10.06
C LYS A 7 -4.72 8.10 8.70
N TYR A 8 -4.48 9.20 8.00
CA TYR A 8 -5.04 9.43 6.67
C TYR A 8 -3.93 9.66 5.67
N PHE A 9 -4.10 9.10 4.48
CA PHE A 9 -3.25 9.42 3.34
C PHE A 9 -3.96 10.52 2.56
N SER A 10 -3.29 11.65 2.32
CA SER A 10 -3.90 12.77 1.60
C SER A 10 -3.17 13.01 0.30
N PHE A 11 -3.93 13.42 -0.72
CA PHE A 11 -3.39 13.74 -2.02
C PHE A 11 -4.31 14.75 -2.71
N THR A 12 -3.78 15.42 -3.73
CA THR A 12 -4.56 16.38 -4.51
C THR A 12 -4.77 15.80 -5.90
N PHE A 13 -6.02 15.80 -6.36
CA PHE A 13 -6.37 15.36 -7.69
C PHE A 13 -7.40 16.33 -8.25
N ASN A 14 -7.16 16.87 -9.44
CA ASN A 14 -8.02 17.88 -10.08
C ASN A 14 -8.29 19.06 -9.15
N LYS A 15 -7.23 19.53 -8.47
CA LYS A 15 -7.28 20.68 -7.55
C LYS A 15 -8.15 20.45 -6.31
N VAL A 16 -8.54 19.21 -6.06
CA VAL A 16 -9.32 18.84 -4.88
C VAL A 16 -8.45 18.00 -3.96
N LYS A 17 -8.44 18.36 -2.69
CA LYS A 17 -7.71 17.61 -1.67
C LYS A 17 -8.55 16.43 -1.21
N HIS A 18 -7.98 15.25 -1.27
CA HIS A 18 -8.63 14.01 -0.86
C HIS A 18 -7.93 13.43 0.36
N PHE A 19 -8.71 12.77 1.22
CA PHE A 19 -8.21 12.09 2.41
C PHE A 19 -8.74 10.66 2.40
N ALA A 20 -7.84 9.70 2.50
CA ALA A 20 -8.21 8.28 2.55
C ALA A 20 -7.77 7.70 3.89
N ASP A 21 -8.70 7.07 4.60
CA ASP A 21 -8.40 6.40 5.86
C ASP A 21 -7.45 5.23 5.56
N CYS A 22 -6.25 5.27 6.13
CA CYS A 22 -5.24 4.24 5.87
C CYS A 22 -5.73 2.84 6.23
N ARG A 23 -6.63 2.71 7.21
CA ARG A 23 -7.16 1.40 7.60
C ARG A 23 -8.07 0.80 6.53
N LYS A 24 -8.53 1.61 5.57
CA LYS A 24 -9.42 1.16 4.50
C LYS A 24 -8.72 1.06 3.15
N ILE A 25 -7.44 1.38 3.10
CA ILE A 25 -6.64 1.24 1.88
C ILE A 25 -6.12 -0.20 1.83
N VAL A 26 -6.42 -0.88 0.73
CA VAL A 26 -6.00 -2.27 0.53
C VAL A 26 -4.60 -2.31 -0.08
N TYR A 27 -4.39 -1.56 -1.17
CA TYR A 27 -3.06 -1.46 -1.77
C TYR A 27 -2.97 -0.24 -2.68
N PHE A 28 -1.73 0.11 -3.04
CA PHE A 28 -1.41 1.12 -4.05
C PHE A 28 -0.75 0.39 -5.22
N GLN A 29 -1.15 0.75 -6.43
CA GLN A 29 -0.56 0.20 -7.65
C GLN A 29 -0.15 1.34 -8.56
N SER A 30 1.14 1.41 -8.91
CA SER A 30 1.59 2.40 -9.87
C SER A 30 1.37 1.89 -11.28
N SER A 31 0.96 2.78 -12.18
CA SER A 31 0.75 2.48 -13.58
C SER A 31 1.10 3.73 -14.36
N GLY A 32 2.32 3.77 -14.93
CA GLY A 32 2.81 4.97 -15.57
C GLY A 32 2.93 6.11 -14.57
N ARG A 33 2.25 7.22 -14.83
CA ARG A 33 2.27 8.38 -13.94
C ARG A 33 1.22 8.31 -12.85
N ASN A 34 0.29 7.38 -12.97
CA ASN A 34 -0.82 7.28 -12.05
C ASN A 34 -0.54 6.27 -10.97
N VAL A 35 -1.10 6.51 -9.79
CA VAL A 35 -1.15 5.52 -8.73
C VAL A 35 -2.63 5.27 -8.43
N ARG A 36 -3.04 4.02 -8.57
CA ARG A 36 -4.38 3.61 -8.20
C ARG A 36 -4.36 3.20 -6.73
N ILE A 37 -5.30 3.75 -5.98
CA ILE A 37 -5.45 3.44 -4.56
C ILE A 37 -6.70 2.58 -4.43
N ALA A 38 -6.50 1.30 -4.16
CA ALA A 38 -7.62 0.38 -3.97
C ALA A 38 -8.04 0.46 -2.50
N THR A 39 -9.29 0.83 -2.28
CA THR A 39 -9.84 0.92 -0.92
C THR A 39 -11.05 0.00 -0.80
N THR A 40 -11.53 -0.17 0.43
CA THR A 40 -12.72 -0.97 0.68
C THR A 40 -13.99 -0.32 0.11
N HIS A 41 -13.92 0.94 -0.31
CA HIS A 41 -15.06 1.70 -0.84
C HIS A 41 -14.87 2.09 -2.30
N GLY A 42 -13.92 1.46 -3.00
CA GLY A 42 -13.67 1.75 -4.40
C GLY A 42 -12.25 2.24 -4.63
N ASN A 43 -11.98 2.67 -5.85
CA ASN A 43 -10.63 3.05 -6.25
C ASN A 43 -10.52 4.57 -6.38
N LEU A 44 -9.36 5.08 -6.00
CA LEU A 44 -9.00 6.48 -6.16
C LEU A 44 -7.76 6.55 -7.04
N LEU A 45 -7.51 7.71 -7.64
CA LEU A 45 -6.32 7.94 -8.45
C LEU A 45 -5.56 9.14 -7.93
N CYS A 46 -4.24 9.03 -7.95
CA CYS A 46 -3.38 10.17 -7.70
C CYS A 46 -2.16 10.12 -8.61
N TYR A 47 -1.43 11.22 -8.69
CA TYR A 47 -0.20 11.32 -9.45
C TYR A 47 0.94 11.48 -8.46
N ASP A 48 1.69 10.42 -8.23
CA ASP A 48 2.81 10.46 -7.32
C ASP A 48 3.69 9.24 -7.53
N LYS A 49 4.75 9.15 -6.78
CA LYS A 49 5.67 8.01 -6.81
C LYS A 49 5.48 7.17 -5.56
N LEU A 50 5.51 5.85 -5.71
CA LEU A 50 5.38 4.96 -4.57
C LEU A 50 6.50 5.18 -3.55
N SER A 51 7.70 5.54 -4.02
CA SER A 51 8.81 5.81 -3.11
C SER A 51 8.55 6.98 -2.17
N LYS A 52 7.72 7.93 -2.60
CA LYS A 52 7.30 9.04 -1.76
C LYS A 52 6.12 8.64 -0.89
N ILE A 53 5.16 7.96 -1.48
CA ILE A 53 3.93 7.55 -0.79
C ILE A 53 4.26 6.68 0.43
N ILE A 54 5.16 5.71 0.29
CA ILE A 54 5.48 4.78 1.38
C ILE A 54 5.97 5.52 2.63
N LYS A 55 6.63 6.65 2.45
CA LYS A 55 7.16 7.43 3.57
C LYS A 55 6.06 8.18 4.33
N GLU A 56 4.90 8.33 3.73
CA GLU A 56 3.76 9.05 4.32
C GLU A 56 2.75 8.11 4.96
N LEU A 57 3.00 6.81 4.89
CA LEU A 57 2.07 5.79 5.40
C LEU A 57 2.51 5.29 6.77
N PRO A 58 1.57 4.74 7.57
CA PRO A 58 1.94 4.11 8.84
C PRO A 58 2.97 3.01 8.59
N PRO A 59 4.15 3.09 9.21
CA PRO A 59 5.26 2.20 8.85
C PRO A 59 5.06 0.74 9.24
N ASN A 60 4.16 0.46 10.17
CA ASN A 60 3.90 -0.92 10.61
C ASN A 60 2.73 -1.56 9.89
N LEU A 61 2.09 -0.84 8.98
CA LEU A 61 0.87 -1.28 8.31
C LEU A 61 1.07 -1.57 6.83
N PHE A 62 2.00 -0.86 6.19
CA PHE A 62 2.22 -0.96 4.75
C PHE A 62 3.62 -1.43 4.44
N VAL A 63 3.73 -2.25 3.41
CA VAL A 63 5.03 -2.72 2.92
C VAL A 63 5.02 -2.69 1.40
N GLN A 64 6.16 -2.31 0.81
CA GLN A 64 6.31 -2.31 -0.64
C GLN A 64 6.80 -3.68 -1.11
N LEU A 65 5.99 -4.38 -1.88
CA LEU A 65 6.29 -5.73 -2.36
C LEU A 65 7.01 -5.74 -3.70
N HIS A 66 6.85 -4.68 -4.46
CA HIS A 66 7.25 -4.62 -5.85
C HIS A 66 7.40 -3.15 -6.20
N LYS A 67 8.16 -2.84 -7.26
CA LYS A 67 8.31 -1.44 -7.68
C LYS A 67 6.96 -0.78 -7.97
N SER A 68 5.95 -1.59 -8.28
CA SER A 68 4.62 -1.10 -8.65
C SER A 68 3.56 -1.30 -7.59
N TYR A 69 3.88 -1.88 -6.43
CA TYR A 69 2.86 -2.21 -5.41
C TYR A 69 3.31 -1.94 -3.99
N ILE A 70 2.44 -1.27 -3.24
CA ILE A 70 2.51 -1.17 -1.78
C ILE A 70 1.23 -1.79 -1.25
N VAL A 71 1.30 -2.67 -0.26
CA VAL A 71 0.12 -3.33 0.28
C VAL A 71 -0.05 -3.03 1.76
N ASN A 72 -1.31 -3.02 2.19
CA ASN A 72 -1.69 -2.98 3.59
C ASN A 72 -1.71 -4.42 4.09
N ILE A 73 -0.87 -4.74 5.08
CA ILE A 73 -0.75 -6.12 5.54
C ILE A 73 -2.02 -6.64 6.20
N SER A 74 -2.88 -5.74 6.68
CA SER A 74 -4.17 -6.15 7.28
C SER A 74 -5.09 -6.83 6.27
N PHE A 75 -4.87 -6.64 4.98
CA PHE A 75 -5.72 -7.20 3.94
C PHE A 75 -5.06 -8.36 3.21
N ILE A 76 -3.91 -8.84 3.68
CA ILE A 76 -3.28 -10.03 3.11
C ILE A 76 -4.02 -11.25 3.64
N VAL A 77 -4.50 -12.10 2.74
CA VAL A 77 -5.17 -13.35 3.13
C VAL A 77 -4.31 -14.59 2.85
N GLU A 78 -3.32 -14.47 1.94
CA GLU A 78 -2.37 -15.54 1.69
C GLU A 78 -1.00 -14.94 1.41
N TYR A 79 0.02 -15.61 1.87
CA TYR A 79 1.41 -15.18 1.69
C TYR A 79 2.26 -16.38 1.33
N SER A 80 3.00 -16.29 0.24
CA SER A 80 3.98 -17.29 -0.16
C SER A 80 5.29 -16.60 -0.49
N ALA A 81 6.30 -17.39 -0.87
CA ALA A 81 7.61 -16.81 -1.18
C ALA A 81 7.58 -15.83 -2.35
N ASN A 82 6.62 -15.98 -3.27
CA ASN A 82 6.62 -15.23 -4.52
C ASN A 82 5.49 -14.22 -4.65
N GLU A 83 4.46 -14.31 -3.82
CA GLU A 83 3.32 -13.41 -3.96
C GLU A 83 2.50 -13.35 -2.68
N VAL A 84 1.64 -12.35 -2.62
CA VAL A 84 0.58 -12.29 -1.61
C VAL A 84 -0.76 -12.26 -2.35
N VAL A 85 -1.81 -12.73 -1.68
CA VAL A 85 -3.18 -12.60 -2.17
C VAL A 85 -3.89 -11.66 -1.22
N MET A 86 -4.51 -10.64 -1.77
CA MET A 86 -5.24 -9.65 -1.00
C MET A 86 -6.69 -10.08 -0.80
N SER A 87 -7.37 -9.44 0.15
CA SER A 87 -8.75 -9.80 0.50
C SER A 87 -9.73 -9.68 -0.66
N ASP A 88 -9.40 -8.87 -1.67
CA ASP A 88 -10.23 -8.72 -2.86
C ASP A 88 -9.89 -9.75 -3.94
N GLY A 89 -9.01 -10.71 -3.63
CA GLY A 89 -8.63 -11.78 -4.54
C GLY A 89 -7.49 -11.43 -5.50
N VAL A 90 -6.95 -10.23 -5.42
CA VAL A 90 -5.86 -9.82 -6.30
C VAL A 90 -4.55 -10.45 -5.83
N HIS A 91 -3.81 -11.04 -6.78
CA HIS A 91 -2.49 -11.61 -6.54
C HIS A 91 -1.43 -10.55 -6.83
N ILE A 92 -0.57 -10.29 -5.88
CA ILE A 92 0.46 -9.26 -6.03
C ILE A 92 1.83 -9.92 -5.88
N PRO A 93 2.69 -9.80 -6.90
CA PRO A 93 4.01 -10.44 -6.85
C PRO A 93 4.94 -9.74 -5.89
N ILE A 94 5.86 -10.52 -5.31
CA ILE A 94 6.93 -9.99 -4.49
C ILE A 94 8.19 -10.03 -5.37
N SER A 95 8.79 -8.86 -5.63
CA SER A 95 10.02 -8.84 -6.44
C SER A 95 11.14 -9.56 -5.68
N TYR A 96 12.01 -10.20 -6.45
CA TYR A 96 13.07 -11.02 -5.86
C TYR A 96 13.92 -10.22 -4.87
N SER A 97 14.28 -9.00 -5.25
CA SER A 97 15.14 -8.15 -4.41
C SER A 97 14.49 -7.71 -3.11
N ARG A 98 13.17 -7.85 -2.99
CA ARG A 98 12.43 -7.42 -1.79
C ARG A 98 12.00 -8.58 -0.90
N LYS A 99 12.24 -9.81 -1.31
CA LYS A 99 11.72 -10.98 -0.58
C LYS A 99 12.17 -11.03 0.86
N GLU A 100 13.44 -10.76 1.11
CA GLU A 100 13.96 -10.81 2.47
C GLU A 100 13.36 -9.72 3.34
N ASP A 101 13.29 -8.50 2.83
CA ASP A 101 12.71 -7.38 3.57
C ASP A 101 11.24 -7.61 3.86
N VAL A 102 10.50 -8.12 2.88
CA VAL A 102 9.07 -8.41 3.04
C VAL A 102 8.86 -9.50 4.09
N HIS A 103 9.65 -10.58 4.00
CA HIS A 103 9.55 -11.67 4.96
C HIS A 103 9.81 -11.17 6.39
N ASN A 104 10.86 -10.37 6.57
CA ASN A 104 11.19 -9.82 7.88
C ASN A 104 10.10 -8.90 8.38
N PHE A 105 9.56 -8.05 7.50
CA PHE A 105 8.48 -7.13 7.87
C PHE A 105 7.25 -7.90 8.34
N LEU A 106 6.84 -8.92 7.60
CA LEU A 106 5.65 -9.69 7.96
C LEU A 106 5.86 -10.48 9.25
N ARG A 107 7.06 -11.01 9.45
CA ARG A 107 7.38 -11.74 10.68
C ARG A 107 7.28 -10.84 11.91
N LEU A 108 7.63 -9.57 11.77
CA LEU A 108 7.65 -8.63 12.90
C LEU A 108 6.30 -7.96 13.14
N ASN A 109 5.48 -7.79 12.11
CA ASN A 109 4.29 -6.94 12.18
C ASN A 109 2.97 -7.67 11.96
N TYR A 110 3.02 -8.93 11.61
CA TYR A 110 1.79 -9.64 11.24
C TYR A 110 1.34 -10.67 12.29
#